data_08ef294e0b7178b93378aea2b06c653c
#
_entry.id   08ef294e0b7178b93378aea2b06c653c
#
_cell.length_a   1.000
_cell.length_b   1.000
_cell.length_c   1.000
_cell.angle_alpha   90.00
_cell.angle_beta   90.00
_cell.angle_gamma   90.00
#
_symmetry.space_group_name_H-M   'P 1'
#
loop_
_entity.id
_entity.type
_entity.pdbx_description
1 polymer ?
#
loop_
_entity_poly.entity_id
_entity_poly.type
_entity_poly.pdbx_seq_one_letter_code
_entity_poly.pdbx_strand_id
1 'polypeptide(L)'
;MRGIIIFLIGTLAVILGTSILLYEDEGEVITIGASSGPFADMASFALKPVLEEQGYSVEIVEYSDYIQPNNALANGDLDANLFQNVLFMESFNEENDADLKNIIQVPTAPMGLYSSEFSTLEDITSGSEVALPLDPVNSSRGFLTLQDAGLITISEDADMFAIDEADIINNKKNLEFIYQDAGQLPRSVEQIGLSLVPGNFALASEMKLDDALTLENMNENFRNQIVINGDDIGSKMEEDLINAVESEEFNEVIDADFKGFDKPEEDE
;
A
#
# COMPACT_ATOMS: atom_id res chain seq x y z
N MET A 1 36.14 26.63 55.44
CA MET A 1 34.84 25.98 55.18
C MET A 1 33.94 26.75 54.18
N ARG A 2 33.98 28.11 54.07
CA ARG A 2 33.14 28.84 53.11
C ARG A 2 33.52 28.67 51.65
N GLY A 3 34.80 28.45 51.30
CA GLY A 3 35.27 28.27 49.90
C GLY A 3 34.91 26.93 49.25
N ILE A 4 34.82 25.88 50.00
CA ILE A 4 34.49 24.52 49.52
C ILE A 4 32.98 24.41 49.14
N ILE A 5 32.10 25.12 49.89
CA ILE A 5 30.65 25.11 49.62
C ILE A 5 30.33 25.85 48.31
N ILE A 6 31.04 26.94 48.00
CA ILE A 6 30.82 27.72 46.78
C ILE A 6 31.25 26.92 45.55
N PHE A 7 32.34 26.12 45.67
CA PHE A 7 32.82 25.30 44.55
C PHE A 7 31.88 24.11 44.25
N LEU A 8 31.27 23.50 45.30
CA LEU A 8 30.29 22.43 45.16
C LEU A 8 28.98 22.90 44.56
N ILE A 9 28.54 24.13 44.87
CA ILE A 9 27.28 24.68 44.29
C ILE A 9 27.52 25.08 42.81
N GLY A 10 28.72 25.60 42.46
CA GLY A 10 29.07 25.92 41.06
C GLY A 10 29.12 24.67 40.15
N THR A 11 29.70 23.56 40.64
CA THR A 11 29.76 22.29 39.90
C THR A 11 28.43 21.65 39.76
N LEU A 12 27.54 21.72 40.76
CA LEU A 12 26.18 21.17 40.69
C LEU A 12 25.30 21.95 39.68
N ALA A 13 25.44 23.27 39.61
CA ALA A 13 24.72 24.11 38.65
C ALA A 13 25.19 23.87 37.19
N VAL A 14 26.47 23.57 36.95
CA VAL A 14 27.01 23.24 35.63
C VAL A 14 26.50 21.85 35.19
N ILE A 15 26.46 20.86 36.10
CA ILE A 15 25.95 19.50 35.78
C ILE A 15 24.43 19.54 35.51
N LEU A 16 23.65 20.33 36.25
CA LEU A 16 22.24 20.53 35.99
C LEU A 16 21.97 21.31 34.68
N GLY A 17 22.80 22.30 34.36
CA GLY A 17 22.69 23.07 33.11
C GLY A 17 23.04 22.26 31.86
N THR A 18 24.02 21.34 31.94
CA THR A 18 24.38 20.46 30.82
C THR A 18 23.41 19.30 30.64
N SER A 19 22.75 18.86 31.71
CA SER A 19 21.69 17.81 31.59
C SER A 19 20.41 18.34 30.96
N ILE A 20 20.11 19.65 31.04
CA ILE A 20 18.96 20.26 30.39
C ILE A 20 19.23 20.50 28.89
N LEU A 21 20.50 20.60 28.47
CA LEU A 21 20.90 20.84 27.07
C LEU A 21 21.02 19.54 26.24
N LEU A 22 20.79 18.37 26.83
CA LEU A 22 20.85 17.07 26.15
C LEU A 22 19.49 16.34 26.10
N TYR A 23 18.41 17.02 26.46
CA TYR A 23 17.09 16.55 26.07
C TYR A 23 16.91 16.99 24.61
N GLU A 24 17.36 16.18 23.65
CA GLU A 24 16.80 16.22 22.32
C GLU A 24 15.32 15.98 22.50
N ASP A 25 14.50 16.94 22.08
CA ASP A 25 13.06 16.79 21.94
C ASP A 25 12.89 15.67 20.91
N GLU A 26 12.70 14.43 21.38
CA GLU A 26 12.31 13.35 20.49
C GLU A 26 10.97 13.79 19.93
N GLY A 27 10.93 14.14 18.64
CA GLY A 27 9.73 14.61 17.97
C GLY A 27 8.55 13.64 18.20
N GLU A 28 7.34 14.12 17.99
CA GLU A 28 6.15 13.28 18.03
C GLU A 28 6.37 12.04 17.12
N VAL A 29 6.09 10.85 17.65
CA VAL A 29 6.27 9.60 16.89
C VAL A 29 5.08 9.39 15.97
N ILE A 30 5.32 9.11 14.70
CA ILE A 30 4.32 8.62 13.74
C ILE A 30 4.68 7.19 13.35
N THR A 31 3.78 6.25 13.59
CA THR A 31 3.93 4.85 13.22
C THR A 31 3.07 4.55 11.98
N ILE A 32 3.73 4.20 10.87
CA ILE A 32 3.07 3.94 9.58
C ILE A 32 3.16 2.44 9.25
N GLY A 33 2.00 1.80 9.09
CA GLY A 33 1.91 0.43 8.60
C GLY A 33 1.92 0.37 7.07
N ALA A 34 2.74 -0.47 6.48
CA ALA A 34 2.77 -0.65 5.03
C ALA A 34 2.84 -2.14 4.64
N SER A 35 2.33 -2.50 3.47
CA SER A 35 2.59 -3.84 2.96
C SER A 35 4.05 -3.96 2.54
N SER A 36 4.66 -5.11 2.84
CA SER A 36 6.07 -5.40 2.51
C SER A 36 6.34 -5.20 1.03
N GLY A 37 7.55 -4.73 0.72
CA GLY A 37 7.99 -4.39 -0.63
C GLY A 37 7.75 -2.91 -0.95
N PRO A 38 7.28 -2.55 -2.14
CA PRO A 38 7.36 -1.19 -2.65
C PRO A 38 6.61 -0.15 -1.81
N PHE A 39 5.54 -0.50 -1.09
CA PHE A 39 4.86 0.47 -0.22
C PHE A 39 5.61 0.71 1.08
N ALA A 40 6.26 -0.31 1.66
CA ALA A 40 7.17 -0.12 2.78
C ALA A 40 8.43 0.67 2.35
N ASP A 41 8.93 0.44 1.13
CA ASP A 41 10.03 1.21 0.54
C ASP A 41 9.60 2.67 0.31
N MET A 42 8.41 2.92 -0.23
CA MET A 42 7.84 4.27 -0.42
C MET A 42 7.70 5.01 0.92
N ALA A 43 7.14 4.33 1.93
CA ALA A 43 7.04 4.91 3.26
C ALA A 43 8.42 5.24 3.86
N SER A 44 9.41 4.36 3.67
CA SER A 44 10.74 4.49 4.26
C SER A 44 11.64 5.50 3.54
N PHE A 45 11.58 5.56 2.20
CA PHE A 45 12.52 6.33 1.40
C PHE A 45 11.95 7.64 0.84
N ALA A 46 10.62 7.70 0.62
CA ALA A 46 9.98 8.90 0.10
C ALA A 46 9.23 9.68 1.20
N LEU A 47 8.43 9.01 2.04
CA LEU A 47 7.57 9.69 3.01
C LEU A 47 8.30 10.03 4.31
N LYS A 48 8.97 9.05 4.93
CA LYS A 48 9.67 9.22 6.21
C LYS A 48 10.65 10.37 6.23
N PRO A 49 11.57 10.58 5.26
CA PRO A 49 12.53 11.69 5.33
C PRO A 49 11.84 13.07 5.39
N VAL A 50 10.77 13.26 4.63
CA VAL A 50 10.01 14.52 4.61
C VAL A 50 9.33 14.78 5.95
N LEU A 51 8.72 13.77 6.56
CA LEU A 51 8.11 13.89 7.88
C LEU A 51 9.14 14.13 9.00
N GLU A 52 10.32 13.52 8.90
CA GLU A 52 11.40 13.75 9.86
C GLU A 52 11.96 15.17 9.76
N GLU A 53 12.01 15.77 8.58
CA GLU A 53 12.34 17.19 8.40
C GLU A 53 11.29 18.13 9.01
N GLN A 54 10.04 17.70 9.12
CA GLN A 54 8.96 18.40 9.80
C GLN A 54 9.00 18.23 11.34
N GLY A 55 9.93 17.42 11.86
CA GLY A 55 10.19 17.25 13.29
C GLY A 55 9.56 16.02 13.91
N TYR A 56 9.01 15.09 13.13
CA TYR A 56 8.52 13.80 13.61
C TYR A 56 9.64 12.78 13.81
N SER A 57 9.37 11.74 14.60
CA SER A 57 10.13 10.49 14.59
C SER A 57 9.27 9.43 13.91
N VAL A 58 9.70 8.88 12.77
CA VAL A 58 8.84 8.01 11.95
C VAL A 58 9.28 6.55 12.07
N GLU A 59 8.33 5.69 12.48
CA GLU A 59 8.50 4.23 12.52
C GLU A 59 7.67 3.58 11.41
N ILE A 60 8.28 2.67 10.65
CA ILE A 60 7.60 1.90 9.60
C ILE A 60 7.43 0.45 10.07
N VAL A 61 6.19 -0.04 10.03
CA VAL A 61 5.84 -1.43 10.37
C VAL A 61 5.38 -2.15 9.11
N GLU A 62 6.10 -3.22 8.73
CA GLU A 62 5.78 -3.99 7.54
C GLU A 62 4.83 -5.14 7.83
N TYR A 63 3.86 -5.33 6.93
CA TYR A 63 2.86 -6.40 6.97
C TYR A 63 2.91 -7.24 5.69
N SER A 64 2.75 -8.56 5.84
CA SER A 64 2.75 -9.51 4.73
C SER A 64 1.35 -9.85 4.19
N ASP A 65 0.31 -9.22 4.73
CA ASP A 65 -1.10 -9.38 4.35
C ASP A 65 -1.83 -8.04 4.37
N TYR A 66 -3.10 -8.04 3.94
CA TYR A 66 -3.93 -6.84 3.85
C TYR A 66 -4.93 -6.66 5.01
N ILE A 67 -4.99 -7.60 5.97
CA ILE A 67 -5.94 -7.57 7.07
C ILE A 67 -5.33 -6.91 8.31
N GLN A 68 -4.11 -7.30 8.66
CA GLN A 68 -3.45 -6.84 9.89
C GLN A 68 -3.23 -5.33 9.94
N PRO A 69 -2.79 -4.62 8.87
CA PRO A 69 -2.54 -3.18 8.97
C PRO A 69 -3.80 -2.37 9.24
N ASN A 70 -4.98 -2.77 8.75
CA ASN A 70 -6.24 -2.11 9.07
C ASN A 70 -6.68 -2.39 10.51
N ASN A 71 -6.52 -3.62 11.00
CA ASN A 71 -6.78 -3.93 12.40
C ASN A 71 -5.89 -3.12 13.35
N ALA A 72 -4.59 -3.00 13.03
CA ALA A 72 -3.65 -2.22 13.82
C ALA A 72 -4.01 -0.73 13.84
N LEU A 73 -4.37 -0.16 12.69
CA LEU A 73 -4.81 1.24 12.59
C LEU A 73 -6.12 1.48 13.36
N ALA A 74 -7.12 0.63 13.17
CA ALA A 74 -8.40 0.76 13.87
C ALA A 74 -8.28 0.61 15.39
N ASN A 75 -7.27 -0.11 15.88
CA ASN A 75 -6.98 -0.27 17.29
C ASN A 75 -6.09 0.84 17.88
N GLY A 76 -5.54 1.75 17.05
CA GLY A 76 -4.60 2.80 17.46
C GLY A 76 -3.17 2.29 17.71
N ASP A 77 -2.80 1.14 17.16
CA ASP A 77 -1.42 0.63 17.17
C ASP A 77 -0.58 1.25 16.04
N LEU A 78 -1.22 1.90 15.08
CA LEU A 78 -0.65 2.69 13.99
C LEU A 78 -1.35 4.04 13.91
N ASP A 79 -0.64 5.06 13.44
CA ASP A 79 -1.18 6.39 13.17
C ASP A 79 -1.68 6.51 11.72
N ALA A 80 -1.03 5.79 10.79
CA ALA A 80 -1.43 5.71 9.39
C ALA A 80 -1.11 4.35 8.79
N ASN A 81 -1.74 4.02 7.64
CA ASN A 81 -1.26 2.92 6.82
C ASN A 81 -1.21 3.27 5.32
N LEU A 82 -0.37 2.52 4.58
CA LEU A 82 -0.12 2.68 3.17
C LEU A 82 -0.03 1.30 2.49
N PHE A 83 -1.16 0.81 1.96
CA PHE A 83 -1.20 -0.47 1.26
C PHE A 83 -2.49 -0.69 0.45
N GLN A 84 -3.53 0.09 0.66
CA GLN A 84 -4.91 -0.18 0.24
C GLN A 84 -5.50 0.94 -0.61
N ASN A 85 -6.44 0.57 -1.47
CA ASN A 85 -7.30 1.51 -2.16
C ASN A 85 -8.55 1.86 -1.32
N VAL A 86 -9.30 2.88 -1.76
CA VAL A 86 -10.47 3.38 -1.03
C VAL A 86 -11.55 2.31 -0.87
N LEU A 87 -11.79 1.48 -1.89
CA LEU A 87 -12.83 0.45 -1.88
C LEU A 87 -12.54 -0.66 -0.86
N PHE A 88 -11.26 -1.06 -0.74
CA PHE A 88 -10.83 -2.03 0.26
C PHE A 88 -10.98 -1.47 1.69
N MET A 89 -10.65 -0.20 1.90
CA MET A 89 -10.86 0.49 3.18
C MET A 89 -12.36 0.56 3.54
N GLU A 90 -13.22 0.92 2.58
CA GLU A 90 -14.66 0.99 2.80
C GLU A 90 -15.26 -0.38 3.14
N SER A 91 -14.87 -1.44 2.42
CA SER A 91 -15.27 -2.82 2.74
C SER A 91 -14.83 -3.22 4.15
N PHE A 92 -13.59 -2.91 4.54
CA PHE A 92 -13.11 -3.17 5.90
C PHE A 92 -13.94 -2.43 6.95
N ASN A 93 -14.25 -1.14 6.72
CA ASN A 93 -15.07 -0.34 7.63
C ASN A 93 -16.46 -0.96 7.84
N GLU A 94 -17.11 -1.36 6.74
CA GLU A 94 -18.45 -1.99 6.80
C GLU A 94 -18.43 -3.33 7.56
N GLU A 95 -17.42 -4.16 7.33
CA GLU A 95 -17.32 -5.48 7.95
C GLU A 95 -16.93 -5.44 9.43
N ASN A 96 -16.21 -4.40 9.86
CA ASN A 96 -15.62 -4.33 11.20
C ASN A 96 -16.17 -3.19 12.07
N ASP A 97 -17.19 -2.43 11.59
CA ASP A 97 -17.72 -1.22 12.28
C ASP A 97 -16.59 -0.23 12.63
N ALA A 98 -15.63 -0.07 11.68
CA ALA A 98 -14.48 0.83 11.81
C ALA A 98 -14.74 2.17 11.12
N ASP A 99 -13.94 3.18 11.44
CA ASP A 99 -14.03 4.53 10.87
C ASP A 99 -12.66 4.99 10.33
N LEU A 100 -12.09 4.21 9.40
CA LEU A 100 -10.87 4.59 8.71
C LEU A 100 -11.18 5.58 7.59
N LYS A 101 -10.27 6.51 7.33
CA LYS A 101 -10.39 7.55 6.30
C LYS A 101 -9.17 7.60 5.41
N ASN A 102 -9.40 7.64 4.11
CA ASN A 102 -8.37 7.94 3.13
C ASN A 102 -8.12 9.45 3.08
N ILE A 103 -6.86 9.85 2.97
CA ILE A 103 -6.50 11.28 2.96
C ILE A 103 -5.82 11.73 1.67
N ILE A 104 -5.03 10.87 1.02
CA ILE A 104 -4.36 11.20 -0.25
C ILE A 104 -4.00 9.93 -1.02
N GLN A 105 -4.14 9.98 -2.35
CA GLN A 105 -3.69 8.92 -3.25
C GLN A 105 -2.17 8.93 -3.39
N VAL A 106 -1.58 7.74 -3.59
CA VAL A 106 -0.16 7.57 -3.87
C VAL A 106 0.06 6.77 -5.15
N PRO A 107 1.23 6.90 -5.78
CA PRO A 107 1.61 6.06 -6.91
C PRO A 107 1.45 4.59 -6.60
N THR A 108 0.82 3.83 -7.52
CA THR A 108 0.39 2.46 -7.27
C THR A 108 0.92 1.50 -8.33
N ALA A 109 1.52 0.39 -7.88
CA ALA A 109 1.96 -0.66 -8.77
C ALA A 109 0.77 -1.40 -9.39
N PRO A 110 0.68 -1.55 -10.72
CA PRO A 110 -0.42 -2.22 -11.38
C PRO A 110 -0.44 -3.72 -11.08
N MET A 111 -1.65 -4.31 -11.01
CA MET A 111 -1.82 -5.76 -11.00
C MET A 111 -1.41 -6.34 -12.35
N GLY A 112 -0.78 -7.51 -12.36
CA GLY A 112 -0.39 -8.18 -13.58
C GLY A 112 -0.85 -9.64 -13.65
N LEU A 113 -1.15 -10.11 -14.86
CA LEU A 113 -1.33 -11.54 -15.13
C LEU A 113 0.04 -12.14 -15.47
N TYR A 114 0.53 -12.99 -14.61
CA TYR A 114 1.81 -13.68 -14.78
C TYR A 114 1.63 -15.15 -15.11
N SER A 115 2.59 -15.71 -15.83
CA SER A 115 2.59 -17.14 -16.17
C SER A 115 4.00 -17.75 -16.14
N SER A 116 4.09 -18.98 -15.65
CA SER A 116 5.25 -19.84 -15.82
C SER A 116 5.15 -20.77 -17.04
N GLU A 117 3.95 -20.88 -17.64
CA GLU A 117 3.67 -21.83 -18.72
C GLU A 117 3.51 -21.16 -20.09
N PHE A 118 2.96 -19.93 -20.13
CA PHE A 118 2.59 -19.25 -21.37
C PHE A 118 3.45 -17.99 -21.58
N SER A 119 3.79 -17.71 -22.82
CA SER A 119 4.57 -16.53 -23.20
C SER A 119 3.72 -15.40 -23.74
N THR A 120 2.48 -15.68 -24.17
CA THR A 120 1.52 -14.70 -24.69
C THR A 120 0.10 -15.06 -24.26
N LEU A 121 -0.83 -14.10 -24.33
CA LEU A 121 -2.25 -14.33 -24.01
C LEU A 121 -2.89 -15.34 -24.97
N GLU A 122 -2.44 -15.41 -26.22
CA GLU A 122 -2.93 -16.33 -27.23
C GLU A 122 -2.59 -17.79 -26.90
N ASP A 123 -1.42 -18.02 -26.28
CA ASP A 123 -0.94 -19.37 -25.92
C ASP A 123 -1.74 -20.02 -24.79
N ILE A 124 -2.49 -19.22 -23.98
CA ILE A 124 -3.31 -19.74 -22.90
C ILE A 124 -4.31 -20.76 -23.43
N THR A 125 -4.28 -21.98 -22.87
CA THR A 125 -5.12 -23.09 -23.31
C THR A 125 -6.51 -23.03 -22.67
N SER A 126 -7.49 -23.70 -23.33
CA SER A 126 -8.82 -23.81 -22.76
C SER A 126 -8.82 -24.68 -21.50
N GLY A 127 -9.46 -24.23 -20.43
CA GLY A 127 -9.53 -24.92 -19.15
C GLY A 127 -8.33 -24.65 -18.24
N SER A 128 -7.51 -23.62 -18.57
CA SER A 128 -6.43 -23.20 -17.66
C SER A 128 -6.99 -22.64 -16.36
N GLU A 129 -6.37 -23.01 -15.24
CA GLU A 129 -6.64 -22.41 -13.94
C GLU A 129 -5.96 -21.05 -13.82
N VAL A 130 -6.62 -20.06 -13.20
CA VAL A 130 -6.08 -18.72 -12.94
C VAL A 130 -6.26 -18.42 -11.46
N ALA A 131 -5.16 -18.18 -10.77
CA ALA A 131 -5.21 -17.72 -9.38
C ALA A 131 -5.60 -16.24 -9.30
N LEU A 132 -6.50 -15.90 -8.39
CA LEU A 132 -7.07 -14.58 -8.12
C LEU A 132 -6.98 -14.24 -6.63
N PRO A 133 -6.93 -12.95 -6.27
CA PRO A 133 -7.11 -12.52 -4.88
C PRO A 133 -8.43 -13.03 -4.30
N LEU A 134 -8.42 -13.42 -3.02
CA LEU A 134 -9.62 -13.91 -2.33
C LEU A 134 -10.58 -12.77 -1.96
N ASP A 135 -10.07 -11.58 -1.69
CA ASP A 135 -10.91 -10.45 -1.33
C ASP A 135 -11.70 -9.93 -2.54
N PRO A 136 -13.00 -9.56 -2.35
CA PRO A 136 -13.88 -9.18 -3.46
C PRO A 136 -13.38 -7.98 -4.27
N VAL A 137 -12.75 -6.99 -3.65
CA VAL A 137 -12.28 -5.77 -4.31
C VAL A 137 -11.15 -6.09 -5.28
N ASN A 138 -10.11 -6.83 -4.83
CA ASN A 138 -9.00 -7.17 -5.71
C ASN A 138 -9.35 -8.32 -6.69
N SER A 139 -10.33 -9.19 -6.38
CA SER A 139 -10.82 -10.14 -7.38
C SER A 139 -11.57 -9.43 -8.51
N SER A 140 -12.40 -8.41 -8.21
CA SER A 140 -13.02 -7.55 -9.23
C SER A 140 -11.99 -6.89 -10.13
N ARG A 141 -10.95 -6.31 -9.54
CA ARG A 141 -9.80 -5.73 -10.24
C ARG A 141 -9.11 -6.75 -11.15
N GLY A 142 -8.98 -8.01 -10.70
CA GLY A 142 -8.47 -9.12 -11.50
C GLY A 142 -9.39 -9.48 -12.67
N PHE A 143 -10.70 -9.52 -12.49
CA PHE A 143 -11.65 -9.76 -13.57
C PHE A 143 -11.63 -8.64 -14.62
N LEU A 144 -11.53 -7.39 -14.21
CA LEU A 144 -11.34 -6.26 -15.13
C LEU A 144 -10.06 -6.40 -15.96
N THR A 145 -8.95 -6.81 -15.32
CA THR A 145 -7.70 -7.09 -16.03
C THR A 145 -7.85 -8.20 -17.09
N LEU A 146 -8.57 -9.28 -16.75
CA LEU A 146 -8.86 -10.36 -17.72
C LEU A 146 -9.79 -9.90 -18.85
N GLN A 147 -10.73 -9.00 -18.57
CA GLN A 147 -11.59 -8.41 -19.59
C GLN A 147 -10.80 -7.52 -20.55
N ASP A 148 -9.94 -6.65 -20.05
CA ASP A 148 -9.07 -5.78 -20.85
C ASP A 148 -8.12 -6.60 -21.72
N ALA A 149 -7.64 -7.74 -21.20
CA ALA A 149 -6.88 -8.73 -21.97
C ALA A 149 -7.72 -9.47 -23.03
N GLY A 150 -9.04 -9.29 -23.05
CA GLY A 150 -9.97 -9.94 -23.99
C GLY A 150 -10.19 -11.43 -23.70
N LEU A 151 -9.83 -11.93 -22.53
CA LEU A 151 -9.99 -13.34 -22.11
C LEU A 151 -11.43 -13.65 -21.66
N ILE A 152 -12.07 -12.70 -20.99
CA ILE A 152 -13.47 -12.78 -20.55
C ILE A 152 -14.27 -11.57 -21.03
N THR A 153 -15.57 -11.62 -20.85
CA THR A 153 -16.49 -10.46 -21.00
C THR A 153 -17.39 -10.42 -19.78
N ILE A 154 -17.44 -9.27 -19.11
CA ILE A 154 -18.25 -9.01 -17.93
C ILE A 154 -19.57 -8.38 -18.38
N SER A 155 -20.66 -8.63 -17.67
CA SER A 155 -21.96 -7.98 -17.89
C SER A 155 -21.86 -6.47 -17.73
N GLU A 156 -22.56 -5.72 -18.61
CA GLU A 156 -22.64 -4.25 -18.48
C GLU A 156 -23.41 -3.81 -17.22
N ASP A 157 -24.22 -4.72 -16.64
CA ASP A 157 -25.00 -4.47 -15.43
C ASP A 157 -24.23 -4.83 -14.14
N ALA A 158 -23.01 -5.36 -14.25
CA ALA A 158 -22.18 -5.72 -13.09
C ALA A 158 -21.71 -4.48 -12.32
N ASP A 159 -21.68 -4.60 -11.01
CA ASP A 159 -20.98 -3.62 -10.19
C ASP A 159 -19.48 -3.81 -10.35
N MET A 160 -18.81 -2.86 -11.01
CA MET A 160 -17.37 -2.98 -11.33
C MET A 160 -16.44 -3.06 -10.11
N PHE A 161 -16.97 -2.82 -8.91
CA PHE A 161 -16.22 -2.93 -7.66
C PHE A 161 -16.56 -4.18 -6.84
N ALA A 162 -17.50 -5.00 -7.33
CA ALA A 162 -17.94 -6.25 -6.68
C ALA A 162 -18.22 -7.37 -7.70
N ILE A 163 -17.45 -7.42 -8.79
CA ILE A 163 -17.59 -8.42 -9.85
C ILE A 163 -17.30 -9.81 -9.29
N ASP A 164 -18.17 -10.77 -9.61
CA ASP A 164 -17.97 -12.18 -9.34
C ASP A 164 -18.11 -13.03 -10.63
N GLU A 165 -17.96 -14.35 -10.50
CA GLU A 165 -18.05 -15.27 -11.65
C GLU A 165 -19.43 -15.28 -12.32
N ALA A 166 -20.50 -14.92 -11.60
CA ALA A 166 -21.85 -14.87 -12.17
C ALA A 166 -22.02 -13.69 -13.16
N ASP A 167 -21.18 -12.66 -13.03
CA ASP A 167 -21.16 -11.51 -13.93
C ASP A 167 -20.45 -11.82 -15.26
N ILE A 168 -19.72 -12.93 -15.37
CA ILE A 168 -18.98 -13.31 -16.57
C ILE A 168 -19.95 -13.89 -17.61
N ILE A 169 -20.27 -13.11 -18.65
CA ILE A 169 -21.17 -13.52 -19.73
C ILE A 169 -20.47 -14.28 -20.86
N ASN A 170 -19.15 -14.17 -20.95
CA ASN A 170 -18.34 -14.93 -21.90
C ASN A 170 -16.95 -15.21 -21.33
N ASN A 171 -16.54 -16.49 -21.34
CA ASN A 171 -15.22 -16.95 -20.93
C ASN A 171 -14.62 -17.74 -22.09
N LYS A 172 -13.90 -17.05 -22.98
CA LYS A 172 -13.44 -17.59 -24.27
C LYS A 172 -12.53 -18.81 -24.16
N LYS A 173 -11.78 -18.90 -23.06
CA LYS A 173 -10.82 -19.97 -22.83
C LYS A 173 -11.35 -20.99 -21.79
N ASN A 174 -12.58 -20.85 -21.30
CA ASN A 174 -13.13 -21.64 -20.19
C ASN A 174 -12.16 -21.66 -18.99
N LEU A 175 -11.64 -20.50 -18.61
CA LEU A 175 -10.74 -20.36 -17.47
C LEU A 175 -11.46 -20.79 -16.19
N GLU A 176 -10.72 -21.48 -15.32
CA GLU A 176 -11.17 -21.88 -13.98
C GLU A 176 -10.50 -20.99 -12.95
N PHE A 177 -11.24 -20.45 -11.97
CA PHE A 177 -10.74 -19.45 -11.05
C PHE A 177 -10.45 -20.05 -9.68
N ILE A 178 -9.24 -19.77 -9.15
CA ILE A 178 -8.74 -20.26 -7.86
C ILE A 178 -8.44 -19.07 -6.96
N TYR A 179 -9.23 -18.89 -5.91
CA TYR A 179 -9.10 -17.77 -4.99
C TYR A 179 -8.08 -18.05 -3.89
N GLN A 180 -7.16 -17.10 -3.67
CA GLN A 180 -6.10 -17.20 -2.67
C GLN A 180 -5.80 -15.86 -2.01
N ASP A 181 -5.21 -15.90 -0.81
CA ASP A 181 -4.67 -14.71 -0.17
C ASP A 181 -3.66 -14.01 -1.09
N ALA A 182 -3.76 -12.69 -1.19
CA ALA A 182 -2.97 -11.91 -2.15
C ALA A 182 -1.45 -12.14 -2.02
N GLY A 183 -0.93 -12.31 -0.80
CA GLY A 183 0.48 -12.63 -0.54
C GLY A 183 0.92 -14.03 -1.01
N GLN A 184 0.01 -14.92 -1.39
CA GLN A 184 0.33 -16.26 -1.94
C GLN A 184 0.39 -16.27 -3.48
N LEU A 185 -0.23 -15.29 -4.14
CA LEU A 185 -0.37 -15.26 -5.60
C LEU A 185 0.96 -15.29 -6.39
N PRO A 186 2.07 -14.68 -5.93
CA PRO A 186 3.36 -14.84 -6.61
C PRO A 186 3.79 -16.31 -6.73
N ARG A 187 3.54 -17.12 -5.70
CA ARG A 187 3.89 -18.56 -5.70
C ARG A 187 2.95 -19.37 -6.59
N SER A 188 1.72 -18.90 -6.76
CA SER A 188 0.73 -19.56 -7.60
C SER A 188 1.07 -19.52 -9.08
N VAL A 189 1.91 -18.56 -9.52
CA VAL A 189 2.45 -18.53 -10.88
C VAL A 189 3.11 -19.86 -11.24
N GLU A 190 3.94 -20.41 -10.34
CA GLU A 190 4.62 -21.70 -10.55
C GLU A 190 3.73 -22.91 -10.26
N GLN A 191 2.75 -22.78 -9.38
CA GLN A 191 1.95 -23.92 -8.90
C GLN A 191 0.69 -24.17 -9.76
N ILE A 192 0.10 -23.10 -10.30
CA ILE A 192 -1.16 -23.12 -11.05
C ILE A 192 -0.91 -22.82 -12.54
N GLY A 193 0.18 -22.12 -12.86
CA GLY A 193 0.56 -21.77 -14.22
C GLY A 193 0.14 -20.36 -14.65
N LEU A 194 -0.96 -19.82 -14.11
CA LEU A 194 -1.42 -18.44 -14.29
C LEU A 194 -1.85 -17.82 -12.95
N SER A 195 -1.47 -16.57 -12.71
CA SER A 195 -1.87 -15.85 -11.50
C SER A 195 -1.99 -14.36 -11.76
N LEU A 196 -3.08 -13.75 -11.28
CA LEU A 196 -3.25 -12.31 -11.19
C LEU A 196 -2.63 -11.83 -9.88
N VAL A 197 -1.46 -11.21 -9.97
CA VAL A 197 -0.67 -10.81 -8.82
C VAL A 197 -0.73 -9.30 -8.64
N PRO A 198 -1.19 -8.78 -7.49
CA PRO A 198 -1.08 -7.36 -7.17
C PRO A 198 0.38 -6.89 -7.26
N GLY A 199 0.61 -5.71 -7.86
CA GLY A 199 1.95 -5.27 -8.21
C GLY A 199 2.92 -5.16 -7.03
N ASN A 200 2.44 -4.79 -5.85
CA ASN A 200 3.27 -4.77 -4.65
C ASN A 200 3.81 -6.15 -4.27
N PHE A 201 2.98 -7.20 -4.34
CA PHE A 201 3.43 -8.57 -4.05
C PHE A 201 4.29 -9.15 -5.17
N ALA A 202 4.03 -8.77 -6.43
CA ALA A 202 4.90 -9.14 -7.53
C ALA A 202 6.32 -8.58 -7.30
N LEU A 203 6.45 -7.30 -7.04
CA LEU A 203 7.72 -6.64 -6.79
C LEU A 203 8.41 -7.13 -5.49
N ALA A 204 7.65 -7.32 -4.41
CA ALA A 204 8.17 -7.91 -3.16
C ALA A 204 8.71 -9.34 -3.34
N SER A 205 8.25 -10.05 -4.39
CA SER A 205 8.71 -11.38 -4.77
C SER A 205 9.76 -11.37 -5.89
N GLU A 206 10.39 -10.21 -6.13
CA GLU A 206 11.42 -10.00 -7.18
C GLU A 206 10.93 -10.24 -8.62
N MET A 207 9.61 -10.28 -8.84
CA MET A 207 9.01 -10.33 -10.17
C MET A 207 9.06 -8.91 -10.79
N LYS A 208 9.11 -8.82 -12.10
CA LYS A 208 9.08 -7.53 -12.80
C LYS A 208 7.70 -7.29 -13.41
N LEU A 209 7.26 -6.04 -13.41
CA LEU A 209 6.01 -5.66 -14.05
C LEU A 209 6.04 -6.00 -15.57
N ASP A 210 7.18 -5.82 -16.22
CA ASP A 210 7.39 -6.13 -17.64
C ASP A 210 7.31 -7.63 -17.99
N ASP A 211 7.42 -8.53 -17.01
CA ASP A 211 7.32 -9.98 -17.21
C ASP A 211 5.84 -10.45 -17.22
N ALA A 212 4.88 -9.58 -16.92
CA ALA A 212 3.46 -9.91 -16.98
C ALA A 212 3.00 -10.10 -18.43
N LEU A 213 2.10 -11.05 -18.68
CA LEU A 213 1.42 -11.21 -19.97
C LEU A 213 0.56 -9.99 -20.31
N THR A 214 0.00 -9.35 -19.28
CA THR A 214 -0.70 -8.07 -19.33
C THR A 214 -0.68 -7.43 -17.96
N LEU A 215 -0.70 -6.10 -17.92
CA LEU A 215 -0.95 -5.31 -16.72
C LEU A 215 -2.37 -4.74 -16.78
N GLU A 216 -2.96 -4.46 -15.62
CA GLU A 216 -4.23 -3.77 -15.56
C GLU A 216 -4.16 -2.37 -16.16
N ASN A 217 -5.30 -1.91 -16.67
CA ASN A 217 -5.54 -0.50 -16.95
C ASN A 217 -6.09 0.14 -15.67
N MET A 218 -5.22 0.82 -14.91
CA MET A 218 -5.54 1.33 -13.58
C MET A 218 -6.76 2.25 -13.58
N ASN A 219 -7.76 1.91 -12.77
CA ASN A 219 -8.85 2.82 -12.44
C ASN A 219 -8.44 3.62 -11.19
N GLU A 220 -8.77 4.91 -11.15
CA GLU A 220 -8.41 5.80 -10.02
C GLU A 220 -8.85 5.26 -8.65
N ASN A 221 -10.01 4.56 -8.58
CA ASN A 221 -10.51 3.97 -7.33
C ASN A 221 -9.67 2.79 -6.83
N PHE A 222 -8.79 2.23 -7.68
CA PHE A 222 -7.85 1.18 -7.29
C PHE A 222 -6.45 1.71 -6.91
N ARG A 223 -6.20 3.03 -7.06
CA ARG A 223 -4.97 3.62 -6.55
C ARG A 223 -4.94 3.55 -5.03
N ASN A 224 -3.80 3.19 -4.50
CA ASN A 224 -3.60 3.11 -3.06
C ASN A 224 -3.54 4.51 -2.45
N GLN A 225 -3.81 4.56 -1.15
CA GLN A 225 -3.96 5.80 -0.43
C GLN A 225 -3.26 5.71 0.93
N ILE A 226 -2.89 6.85 1.47
CA ILE A 226 -2.63 6.95 2.90
C ILE A 226 -3.97 6.99 3.60
N VAL A 227 -4.10 6.16 4.62
CA VAL A 227 -5.31 6.00 5.42
C VAL A 227 -4.96 6.24 6.88
N ILE A 228 -5.81 6.98 7.59
CA ILE A 228 -5.73 7.31 9.02
C ILE A 228 -7.03 6.91 9.73
N ASN A 229 -7.03 6.98 11.07
CA ASN A 229 -8.26 6.83 11.83
C ASN A 229 -9.16 8.07 11.65
N GLY A 230 -10.48 7.90 11.65
CA GLY A 230 -11.43 8.99 11.48
C GLY A 230 -11.34 10.06 12.58
N ASP A 231 -10.91 9.67 13.78
CA ASP A 231 -10.68 10.60 14.90
C ASP A 231 -9.52 11.59 14.63
N ASP A 232 -8.61 11.27 13.69
CA ASP A 232 -7.43 12.07 13.35
C ASP A 232 -7.68 13.04 12.18
N ILE A 233 -8.87 13.04 11.59
CA ILE A 233 -9.26 13.99 10.54
C ILE A 233 -9.26 15.43 11.10
N GLY A 234 -8.62 16.35 10.40
CA GLY A 234 -8.39 17.73 10.79
C GLY A 234 -7.22 17.93 11.74
N SER A 235 -6.42 16.89 11.99
CA SER A 235 -5.20 16.98 12.79
C SER A 235 -4.03 17.59 12.00
N LYS A 236 -3.00 18.03 12.74
CA LYS A 236 -1.75 18.46 12.11
C LYS A 236 -1.05 17.29 11.38
N MET A 237 -1.14 16.07 11.92
CA MET A 237 -0.57 14.87 11.31
C MET A 237 -1.18 14.60 9.93
N GLU A 238 -2.52 14.72 9.78
CA GLU A 238 -3.17 14.61 8.48
C GLU A 238 -2.61 15.62 7.47
N GLU A 239 -2.55 16.91 7.85
CA GLU A 239 -2.02 17.98 6.99
C GLU A 239 -0.55 17.71 6.59
N ASP A 240 0.28 17.28 7.54
CA ASP A 240 1.69 17.00 7.30
C ASP A 240 1.90 15.76 6.41
N LEU A 241 1.08 14.70 6.57
CA LEU A 241 1.10 13.53 5.68
C LEU A 241 0.72 13.88 4.24
N ILE A 242 -0.32 14.72 4.06
CA ILE A 242 -0.71 15.21 2.73
C ILE A 242 0.42 16.03 2.12
N ASN A 243 0.93 17.02 2.84
CA ASN A 243 2.03 17.87 2.37
C ASN A 243 3.28 17.07 2.02
N ALA A 244 3.56 15.99 2.78
CA ALA A 244 4.71 15.13 2.51
C ALA A 244 4.57 14.38 1.18
N VAL A 245 3.38 13.86 0.85
CA VAL A 245 3.12 13.19 -0.44
C VAL A 245 3.15 14.17 -1.62
N GLU A 246 2.71 15.41 -1.40
CA GLU A 246 2.70 16.46 -2.43
C GLU A 246 4.07 17.14 -2.60
N SER A 247 5.05 16.85 -1.74
CA SER A 247 6.37 17.48 -1.78
C SER A 247 7.20 17.12 -3.03
N GLU A 248 8.12 18.02 -3.41
CA GLU A 248 9.06 17.77 -4.51
C GLU A 248 10.01 16.62 -4.15
N GLU A 249 10.43 16.52 -2.89
CA GLU A 249 11.31 15.47 -2.38
C GLU A 249 10.68 14.07 -2.50
N PHE A 250 9.40 13.93 -2.15
CA PHE A 250 8.66 12.68 -2.34
C PHE A 250 8.61 12.31 -3.83
N ASN A 251 8.24 13.26 -4.68
CA ASN A 251 8.08 13.02 -6.12
C ASN A 251 9.41 12.68 -6.81
N GLU A 252 10.54 13.28 -6.38
CA GLU A 252 11.88 12.91 -6.90
C GLU A 252 12.22 11.44 -6.63
N VAL A 253 11.91 10.92 -5.44
CA VAL A 253 12.12 9.49 -5.10
C VAL A 253 11.21 8.61 -5.93
N ILE A 254 9.93 8.99 -6.08
CA ILE A 254 8.97 8.23 -6.91
C ILE A 254 9.45 8.14 -8.36
N ASP A 255 9.92 9.23 -8.94
CA ASP A 255 10.41 9.26 -10.33
C ASP A 255 11.67 8.42 -10.54
N ALA A 256 12.52 8.35 -9.53
CA ALA A 256 13.77 7.60 -9.58
C ALA A 256 13.55 6.08 -9.43
N ASP A 257 12.78 5.67 -8.41
CA ASP A 257 12.79 4.30 -7.89
C ASP A 257 11.48 3.53 -8.14
N PHE A 258 10.34 4.21 -8.41
CA PHE A 258 9.03 3.57 -8.58
C PHE A 258 8.53 3.60 -10.05
N LYS A 259 9.40 3.17 -10.96
CA LYS A 259 9.09 3.15 -12.39
C LYS A 259 7.99 2.15 -12.73
N GLY A 260 7.04 2.60 -13.56
CA GLY A 260 5.90 1.78 -13.98
C GLY A 260 4.72 1.81 -13.01
N PHE A 261 4.82 2.58 -11.93
CA PHE A 261 3.66 2.86 -11.07
C PHE A 261 2.73 3.85 -11.77
N ASP A 262 1.44 3.59 -11.66
CA ASP A 262 0.40 4.54 -12.04
C ASP A 262 0.34 5.67 -11.01
N LYS A 263 0.43 6.91 -11.48
CA LYS A 263 0.44 8.11 -10.64
C LYS A 263 -0.93 8.77 -10.62
N PRO A 264 -1.32 9.36 -9.47
CA PRO A 264 -2.46 10.27 -9.44
C PRO A 264 -2.28 11.39 -10.48
N GLU A 265 -3.39 11.82 -11.10
CA GLU A 265 -3.35 13.00 -11.99
C GLU A 265 -3.06 14.24 -11.12
N GLU A 266 -2.13 15.07 -11.56
CA GLU A 266 -1.90 16.37 -10.91
C GLU A 266 -3.13 17.25 -11.20
N ASP A 267 -3.75 17.81 -10.16
CA ASP A 267 -4.82 18.78 -10.32
C ASP A 267 -4.25 20.04 -11.01
N GLU A 268 -4.77 20.35 -12.23
CA GLU A 268 -4.40 21.56 -13.00
C GLU A 268 -4.84 22.88 -12.35
#